data_4c96930c66ae0620970f48440a8e4435
#
_entry.id   4c96930c66ae0620970f48440a8e4435
#
_cell.length_a   1.000
_cell.length_b   1.000
_cell.length_c   1.000
_cell.angle_alpha   90.00
_cell.angle_beta   90.00
_cell.angle_gamma   90.00
#
_symmetry.space_group_name_H-M   'P 1'
#
loop_
_entity.id
_entity.type
_entity.pdbx_description
1 polymer ?
#
loop_
_entity_poly.entity_id
_entity_poly.type
_entity_poly.pdbx_seq_one_letter_code
_entity_poly.pdbx_strand_id
1 'polypeptide(L)'
;ESMEPINFELLKWQHQVFSDPTRFKVVVAGRRCGKTRASAVQLIIKTLECTDPLARVMYVAPTQGQADDLMWDLIQHLARPVIAKSNINESNIILVNGVTLQIRGADNPNRLRGKKLFYAVLDEMKDMKDSVWEENVSPALSDMEGGAMFIGTPEPGDNVFRSLYDLGLSGQDSE
;
A
#
# COMPACT_ATOMS: atom_id res chain seq x y z
N GLU A 1 -29.22 -6.98 0.57
CA GLU A 1 -28.28 -8.13 0.56
C GLU A 1 -27.19 -7.87 1.57
N SER A 2 -27.12 -8.68 2.64
CA SER A 2 -26.04 -8.59 3.62
C SER A 2 -24.74 -9.07 2.95
N MET A 3 -23.74 -8.18 2.87
CA MET A 3 -22.40 -8.57 2.40
C MET A 3 -21.82 -9.61 3.35
N GLU A 4 -21.28 -10.69 2.81
CA GLU A 4 -20.52 -11.64 3.62
C GLU A 4 -19.32 -10.94 4.24
N PRO A 5 -19.05 -11.15 5.52
CA PRO A 5 -17.89 -10.57 6.17
C PRO A 5 -16.59 -11.09 5.55
N ILE A 6 -15.67 -10.18 5.23
CA ILE A 6 -14.32 -10.58 4.83
C ILE A 6 -13.57 -10.99 6.09
N ASN A 7 -13.12 -12.22 6.13
CA ASN A 7 -12.30 -12.73 7.22
C ASN A 7 -10.85 -12.91 6.74
N PHE A 8 -9.91 -12.21 7.39
CA PHE A 8 -8.49 -12.36 7.14
C PHE A 8 -7.83 -13.10 8.29
N GLU A 9 -7.18 -14.22 7.99
CA GLU A 9 -6.27 -14.85 8.94
C GLU A 9 -4.97 -14.06 8.98
N LEU A 10 -4.71 -13.39 10.10
CA LEU A 10 -3.57 -12.52 10.29
C LEU A 10 -2.58 -13.09 11.30
N LEU A 11 -1.29 -12.94 11.01
CA LEU A 11 -0.22 -13.22 11.96
C LEU A 11 -0.20 -12.13 13.05
N LYS A 12 0.33 -12.46 14.23
CA LYS A 12 0.35 -11.54 15.38
C LYS A 12 0.97 -10.18 15.06
N TRP A 13 2.09 -10.15 14.32
CA TRP A 13 2.74 -8.91 13.92
C TRP A 13 1.92 -8.09 12.93
N GLN A 14 1.14 -8.75 12.06
CA GLN A 14 0.24 -8.07 11.13
C GLN A 14 -0.87 -7.34 11.89
N HIS A 15 -1.43 -7.96 12.92
CA HIS A 15 -2.39 -7.29 13.80
C HIS A 15 -1.80 -6.02 14.44
N GLN A 16 -0.57 -6.07 14.91
CA GLN A 16 0.10 -4.90 15.49
C GLN A 16 0.24 -3.77 14.49
N VAL A 17 0.69 -4.06 13.26
CA VAL A 17 0.82 -3.06 12.18
C VAL A 17 -0.53 -2.44 11.81
N PHE A 18 -1.57 -3.25 11.69
CA PHE A 18 -2.89 -2.75 11.30
C PHE A 18 -3.60 -1.97 12.38
N SER A 19 -3.34 -2.29 13.65
CA SER A 19 -3.92 -1.58 14.79
C SER A 19 -3.23 -0.25 15.12
N ASP A 20 -2.05 -0.03 14.59
CA ASP A 20 -1.28 1.19 14.80
C ASP A 20 -1.90 2.37 14.01
N PRO A 21 -2.30 3.48 14.65
CA PRO A 21 -2.92 4.62 13.99
C PRO A 21 -1.95 5.54 13.26
N THR A 22 -0.65 5.28 13.29
CA THR A 22 0.38 6.13 12.69
C THR A 22 0.16 6.32 11.20
N ARG A 23 0.22 7.57 10.73
CA ARG A 23 0.01 7.95 9.33
C ARG A 23 1.01 7.30 8.38
N PHE A 24 2.28 7.28 8.76
CA PHE A 24 3.35 6.67 7.98
C PHE A 24 3.97 5.52 8.77
N LYS A 25 4.04 4.35 8.14
CA LYS A 25 4.58 3.13 8.75
C LYS A 25 5.71 2.57 7.93
N VAL A 26 6.73 2.09 8.61
CA VAL A 26 7.82 1.33 7.98
C VAL A 26 7.79 -0.09 8.53
N VAL A 27 7.64 -1.06 7.65
CA VAL A 27 7.60 -2.49 7.99
C VAL A 27 8.83 -3.17 7.39
N VAL A 28 9.72 -3.61 8.25
CA VAL A 28 10.89 -4.40 7.88
C VAL A 28 10.64 -5.83 8.31
N ALA A 29 10.50 -6.72 7.35
CA ALA A 29 10.27 -8.14 7.64
C ALA A 29 11.10 -9.01 6.69
N GLY A 30 11.64 -10.09 7.22
CA GLY A 30 12.42 -11.05 6.44
C GLY A 30 11.63 -11.66 5.28
N ARG A 31 12.34 -12.30 4.37
CA ARG A 31 11.71 -13.05 3.29
C ARG A 31 10.79 -14.13 3.86
N ARG A 32 9.67 -14.40 3.21
CA ARG A 32 8.64 -15.40 3.59
C ARG A 32 7.91 -15.13 4.91
N CYS A 33 7.95 -13.90 5.42
CA CYS A 33 7.21 -13.52 6.65
C CYS A 33 5.77 -13.05 6.39
N GLY A 34 5.20 -13.28 5.21
CA GLY A 34 3.83 -12.89 4.88
C GLY A 34 3.65 -11.40 4.55
N LYS A 35 4.71 -10.70 4.12
CA LYS A 35 4.66 -9.26 3.75
C LYS A 35 3.69 -8.97 2.61
N THR A 36 3.71 -9.78 1.58
CA THR A 36 2.84 -9.62 0.40
C THR A 36 1.37 -9.72 0.78
N ARG A 37 1.02 -10.73 1.58
CA ARG A 37 -0.35 -10.89 2.09
C ARG A 37 -0.75 -9.73 3.01
N ALA A 38 0.13 -9.30 3.90
CA ALA A 38 -0.11 -8.15 4.77
C ALA A 38 -0.34 -6.86 3.97
N SER A 39 0.44 -6.63 2.93
CA SER A 39 0.25 -5.51 2.02
C SER A 39 -1.11 -5.55 1.33
N ALA A 40 -1.51 -6.70 0.81
CA ALA A 40 -2.81 -6.87 0.16
C ALA A 40 -3.98 -6.62 1.12
N VAL A 41 -3.91 -7.15 2.32
CA VAL A 41 -4.94 -6.94 3.37
C VAL A 41 -5.02 -5.47 3.75
N GLN A 42 -3.89 -4.80 3.97
CA GLN A 42 -3.87 -3.38 4.30
C GLN A 42 -4.45 -2.51 3.19
N LEU A 43 -4.13 -2.80 1.94
CA LEU A 43 -4.71 -2.11 0.78
C LEU A 43 -6.22 -2.25 0.72
N ILE A 44 -6.73 -3.45 0.92
CA ILE A 44 -8.18 -3.73 0.91
C ILE A 44 -8.88 -2.99 2.05
N ILE A 45 -8.34 -3.08 3.26
CA ILE A 45 -8.89 -2.39 4.44
C ILE A 45 -8.92 -0.88 4.21
N LYS A 46 -7.83 -0.28 3.76
CA LYS A 46 -7.74 1.16 3.50
C LYS A 46 -8.68 1.61 2.38
N THR A 47 -8.84 0.80 1.35
CA THR A 47 -9.79 1.08 0.28
C THR A 47 -11.23 1.09 0.79
N LEU A 48 -11.59 0.13 1.66
CA LEU A 48 -12.93 0.06 2.25
C LEU A 48 -13.18 1.16 3.29
N GLU A 49 -12.16 1.62 4.01
CA GLU A 49 -12.26 2.73 4.96
C GLU A 49 -12.47 4.09 4.28
N CYS A 50 -12.04 4.23 3.04
CA CYS A 50 -12.16 5.49 2.31
C CYS A 50 -13.62 5.79 1.96
N THR A 51 -14.10 6.98 2.35
CA THR A 51 -15.48 7.42 2.12
C THR A 51 -15.65 8.29 0.88
N ASP A 52 -14.57 8.70 0.24
CA ASP A 52 -14.60 9.49 -1.00
C ASP A 52 -14.46 8.56 -2.23
N PRO A 53 -15.54 8.33 -3.00
CA PRO A 53 -15.50 7.44 -4.17
C PRO A 53 -14.60 7.97 -5.31
N LEU A 54 -14.18 9.23 -5.26
CA LEU A 54 -13.24 9.82 -6.22
C LEU A 54 -11.78 9.64 -5.80
N ALA A 55 -11.55 9.16 -4.59
CA ALA A 55 -10.21 8.83 -4.10
C ALA A 55 -9.73 7.47 -4.60
N ARG A 56 -8.45 7.25 -4.44
CA ARG A 56 -7.78 6.00 -4.81
C ARG A 56 -6.85 5.54 -3.70
N VAL A 57 -6.57 4.24 -3.70
CA VAL A 57 -5.53 3.61 -2.90
C VAL A 57 -4.55 2.95 -3.86
N MET A 58 -3.26 3.01 -3.58
CA MET A 58 -2.23 2.59 -4.52
C MET A 58 -1.24 1.62 -3.89
N TYR A 59 -0.91 0.56 -4.62
CA TYR A 59 0.25 -0.28 -4.39
C TYR A 59 1.33 0.05 -5.40
N VAL A 60 2.56 0.26 -4.96
CA VAL A 60 3.70 0.58 -5.81
C VAL A 60 4.82 -0.42 -5.58
N ALA A 61 5.24 -1.10 -6.64
CA ALA A 61 6.44 -1.93 -6.69
C ALA A 61 7.47 -1.33 -7.67
N PRO A 62 8.71 -1.79 -7.71
CA PRO A 62 9.72 -1.22 -8.61
C PRO A 62 9.34 -1.25 -10.08
N THR A 63 8.66 -2.31 -10.54
CA THR A 63 8.16 -2.42 -11.92
C THR A 63 6.69 -2.81 -11.96
N GLN A 64 6.00 -2.44 -13.04
CA GLN A 64 4.59 -2.81 -13.23
C GLN A 64 4.40 -4.33 -13.27
N GLY A 65 5.30 -5.06 -13.91
CA GLY A 65 5.25 -6.52 -13.95
C GLY A 65 5.35 -7.15 -12.56
N GLN A 66 6.26 -6.68 -11.71
CA GLN A 66 6.37 -7.14 -10.33
C GLN A 66 5.12 -6.80 -9.53
N ALA A 67 4.57 -5.60 -9.69
CA ALA A 67 3.36 -5.17 -8.99
C ALA A 67 2.17 -6.06 -9.34
N ASP A 68 1.94 -6.33 -10.62
CA ASP A 68 0.87 -7.18 -11.08
C ASP A 68 1.03 -8.63 -10.62
N ASP A 69 2.22 -9.18 -10.74
CA ASP A 69 2.52 -10.56 -10.33
C ASP A 69 2.31 -10.78 -8.82
N LEU A 70 2.64 -9.79 -8.01
CA LEU A 70 2.50 -9.88 -6.56
C LEU A 70 1.06 -9.68 -6.07
N MET A 71 0.31 -8.76 -6.68
CA MET A 71 -0.92 -8.24 -6.09
C MET A 71 -2.20 -8.55 -6.85
N TRP A 72 -2.17 -8.69 -8.17
CA TRP A 72 -3.40 -8.82 -8.95
C TRP A 72 -4.26 -9.99 -8.50
N ASP A 73 -3.76 -11.21 -8.61
CA ASP A 73 -4.50 -12.42 -8.25
C ASP A 73 -4.80 -12.49 -6.74
N LEU A 74 -3.86 -12.04 -5.92
CA LEU A 74 -4.02 -12.06 -4.47
C LEU A 74 -5.16 -11.17 -4.01
N ILE A 75 -5.25 -9.94 -4.52
CA ILE A 75 -6.33 -9.00 -4.20
C ILE A 75 -7.66 -9.51 -4.77
N GLN A 76 -7.68 -10.03 -6.00
CA GLN A 76 -8.86 -10.64 -6.59
C GLN A 76 -9.41 -11.78 -5.72
N HIS A 77 -8.54 -12.59 -5.14
CA HIS A 77 -8.93 -13.67 -4.26
C HIS A 77 -9.42 -13.17 -2.90
N LEU A 78 -8.64 -12.32 -2.22
CA LEU A 78 -8.93 -11.85 -0.87
C LEU A 78 -10.13 -10.91 -0.81
N ALA A 79 -10.30 -10.05 -1.80
CA ALA A 79 -11.35 -9.03 -1.83
C ALA A 79 -12.59 -9.46 -2.64
N ARG A 80 -12.67 -10.68 -3.12
CA ARG A 80 -13.74 -11.18 -4.00
C ARG A 80 -15.15 -10.69 -3.61
N PRO A 81 -15.59 -10.80 -2.35
CA PRO A 81 -16.95 -10.39 -1.96
C PRO A 81 -17.21 -8.90 -2.09
N VAL A 82 -16.20 -8.06 -2.15
CA VAL A 82 -16.30 -6.59 -2.16
C VAL A 82 -15.80 -5.95 -3.45
N ILE A 83 -15.45 -6.71 -4.46
CA ILE A 83 -15.05 -6.19 -5.77
C ILE A 83 -16.31 -5.89 -6.59
N ALA A 84 -16.44 -4.62 -7.02
CA ALA A 84 -17.49 -4.21 -7.93
C ALA A 84 -17.08 -4.36 -9.39
N LYS A 85 -15.82 -4.01 -9.73
CA LYS A 85 -15.29 -4.07 -11.10
C LYS A 85 -13.77 -4.24 -11.10
N SER A 86 -13.26 -4.99 -12.05
CA SER A 86 -11.82 -5.14 -12.29
C SER A 86 -11.47 -4.81 -13.74
N ASN A 87 -10.35 -4.13 -13.95
CA ASN A 87 -9.79 -3.86 -15.26
C ASN A 87 -8.32 -4.26 -15.27
N ILE A 88 -8.03 -5.41 -15.86
CA ILE A 88 -6.67 -5.98 -15.90
C ILE A 88 -5.72 -5.14 -16.75
N ASN A 89 -6.21 -4.54 -17.83
CA ASN A 89 -5.37 -3.73 -18.73
C ASN A 89 -4.89 -2.43 -18.05
N GLU A 90 -5.71 -1.89 -17.16
CA GLU A 90 -5.39 -0.71 -16.36
C GLU A 90 -4.79 -1.05 -15.01
N SER A 91 -4.78 -2.33 -14.61
CA SER A 91 -4.41 -2.78 -13.26
C SER A 91 -5.15 -2.02 -12.16
N ASN A 92 -6.46 -1.85 -12.34
CA ASN A 92 -7.37 -1.17 -11.44
C ASN A 92 -8.45 -2.13 -10.93
N ILE A 93 -8.75 -2.03 -9.64
CA ILE A 93 -9.82 -2.78 -8.98
C ILE A 93 -10.71 -1.76 -8.25
N ILE A 94 -11.99 -1.74 -8.58
CA ILE A 94 -12.98 -0.86 -7.93
C ILE A 94 -13.76 -1.70 -6.94
N LEU A 95 -13.75 -1.28 -5.67
CA LEU A 95 -14.52 -1.93 -4.63
C LEU A 95 -15.95 -1.38 -4.56
N VAL A 96 -16.81 -2.05 -3.79
CA VAL A 96 -18.25 -1.73 -3.71
C VAL A 96 -18.56 -0.32 -3.20
N ASN A 97 -17.62 0.33 -2.50
CA ASN A 97 -17.73 1.73 -2.08
C ASN A 97 -17.35 2.75 -3.16
N GLY A 98 -16.99 2.28 -4.37
CA GLY A 98 -16.60 3.12 -5.50
C GLY A 98 -15.14 3.54 -5.54
N VAL A 99 -14.38 3.27 -4.50
CA VAL A 99 -12.95 3.63 -4.42
C VAL A 99 -12.11 2.69 -5.28
N THR A 100 -11.15 3.25 -6.01
CA THR A 100 -10.26 2.49 -6.89
C THR A 100 -8.98 2.10 -6.16
N LEU A 101 -8.66 0.81 -6.18
CA LEU A 101 -7.37 0.27 -5.79
C LEU A 101 -6.53 0.12 -7.05
N GLN A 102 -5.40 0.81 -7.11
CA GLN A 102 -4.49 0.84 -8.24
C GLN A 102 -3.22 0.03 -7.95
N ILE A 103 -2.82 -0.80 -8.90
CA ILE A 103 -1.57 -1.56 -8.85
C ILE A 103 -0.61 -0.93 -9.85
N ARG A 104 0.53 -0.41 -9.38
CA ARG A 104 1.43 0.42 -10.19
C ARG A 104 2.89 0.01 -10.03
N GLY A 105 3.66 0.24 -11.09
CA GLY A 105 5.11 0.16 -11.10
C GLY A 105 5.76 1.54 -11.06
N ALA A 106 6.87 1.67 -10.34
CA ALA A 106 7.66 2.88 -10.27
C ALA A 106 8.45 3.17 -11.56
N ASP A 107 8.55 2.19 -12.46
CA ASP A 107 9.17 2.32 -13.78
C ASP A 107 8.38 3.22 -14.74
N ASN A 108 7.12 3.50 -14.45
CA ASN A 108 6.31 4.49 -15.17
C ASN A 108 5.74 5.53 -14.18
N PRO A 109 6.52 6.55 -13.80
CA PRO A 109 6.11 7.54 -12.80
C PRO A 109 4.87 8.34 -13.18
N ASN A 110 4.60 8.52 -14.49
CA ASN A 110 3.43 9.25 -14.94
C ASN A 110 2.11 8.58 -14.53
N ARG A 111 2.09 7.26 -14.39
CA ARG A 111 0.91 6.53 -13.91
C ARG A 111 0.67 6.64 -12.41
N LEU A 112 1.65 7.13 -11.65
CA LEU A 112 1.53 7.36 -10.21
C LEU A 112 0.84 8.69 -9.90
N ARG A 113 0.90 9.63 -10.82
CA ARG A 113 0.29 10.96 -10.67
C ARG A 113 -1.23 10.85 -10.74
N GLY A 114 -1.89 11.75 -10.04
CA GLY A 114 -3.35 11.82 -10.05
C GLY A 114 -3.85 12.52 -8.80
N LYS A 115 -5.18 12.65 -8.72
CA LYS A 115 -5.84 13.35 -7.63
C LYS A 115 -6.17 12.39 -6.49
N LYS A 116 -6.24 12.92 -5.26
CA LYS A 116 -6.84 12.27 -4.10
C LYS A 116 -6.35 10.85 -3.84
N LEU A 117 -5.12 10.73 -3.41
CA LEU A 117 -4.59 9.47 -2.92
C LEU A 117 -4.84 9.34 -1.42
N PHE A 118 -5.67 8.39 -1.02
CA PHE A 118 -6.04 8.16 0.37
C PHE A 118 -4.99 7.36 1.14
N TYR A 119 -4.38 6.37 0.48
CA TYR A 119 -3.36 5.52 1.07
C TYR A 119 -2.44 4.94 -0.01
N ALA A 120 -1.20 4.70 0.34
CA ALA A 120 -0.22 4.05 -0.52
C ALA A 120 0.60 3.01 0.23
N VAL A 121 0.87 1.89 -0.42
CA VAL A 121 1.86 0.91 0.01
C VAL A 121 3.01 0.92 -1.00
N LEU A 122 4.22 1.20 -0.54
CA LEU A 122 5.44 1.16 -1.36
C LEU A 122 6.27 -0.04 -0.94
N ASP A 123 6.45 -0.96 -1.86
CA ASP A 123 7.17 -2.22 -1.65
C ASP A 123 8.54 -2.18 -2.33
N GLU A 124 9.59 -2.60 -1.59
CA GLU A 124 10.99 -2.59 -2.04
C GLU A 124 11.44 -1.20 -2.55
N MET A 125 11.17 -0.16 -1.75
CA MET A 125 11.45 1.25 -2.10
C MET A 125 12.92 1.52 -2.43
N LYS A 126 13.85 0.72 -1.89
CA LYS A 126 15.27 0.78 -2.21
C LYS A 126 15.60 0.63 -3.71
N ASP A 127 14.75 -0.10 -4.43
CA ASP A 127 14.88 -0.34 -5.87
C ASP A 127 14.16 0.73 -6.71
N MET A 128 13.63 1.77 -6.07
CA MET A 128 12.96 2.90 -6.70
C MET A 128 13.81 4.16 -6.62
N LYS A 129 13.55 5.11 -7.55
CA LYS A 129 14.14 6.45 -7.46
C LYS A 129 13.45 7.25 -6.35
N ASP A 130 14.20 8.08 -5.63
CA ASP A 130 13.65 8.95 -4.57
C ASP A 130 12.53 9.86 -5.08
N SER A 131 12.60 10.30 -6.33
CA SER A 131 11.57 11.10 -6.99
C SER A 131 10.19 10.45 -7.05
N VAL A 132 10.12 9.12 -6.99
CA VAL A 132 8.84 8.39 -6.94
C VAL A 132 8.03 8.80 -5.72
N TRP A 133 8.65 8.84 -4.56
CA TRP A 133 8.01 9.30 -3.33
C TRP A 133 7.81 10.82 -3.33
N GLU A 134 8.88 11.57 -3.52
CA GLU A 134 8.89 13.02 -3.34
C GLU A 134 8.02 13.78 -4.36
N GLU A 135 8.03 13.35 -5.61
CA GLU A 135 7.38 14.07 -6.70
C GLU A 135 6.01 13.49 -7.10
N ASN A 136 5.76 12.20 -6.82
CA ASN A 136 4.56 11.54 -7.33
C ASN A 136 3.61 11.06 -6.23
N VAL A 137 4.10 10.40 -5.20
CA VAL A 137 3.24 9.77 -4.19
C VAL A 137 2.92 10.73 -3.04
N SER A 138 3.93 11.33 -2.43
CA SER A 138 3.76 12.22 -1.29
C SER A 138 2.84 13.42 -1.58
N PRO A 139 2.98 14.14 -2.71
CA PRO A 139 2.06 15.23 -3.04
C PRO A 139 0.60 14.79 -3.17
N ALA A 140 0.36 13.64 -3.79
CA ALA A 140 -0.99 13.10 -3.96
C ALA A 140 -1.64 12.68 -2.63
N LEU A 141 -0.85 12.20 -1.66
CA LEU A 141 -1.32 11.90 -0.30
C LEU A 141 -1.67 13.17 0.49
N SER A 142 -0.98 14.26 0.26
CA SER A 142 -1.17 15.51 1.00
C SER A 142 -2.56 16.09 0.83
N ASP A 143 -3.18 15.90 -0.32
CA ASP A 143 -4.53 16.41 -0.62
C ASP A 143 -5.62 15.83 0.31
N MET A 144 -5.39 14.65 0.88
CA MET A 144 -6.33 13.96 1.76
C MET A 144 -5.77 13.69 3.16
N GLU A 145 -4.63 14.24 3.48
CA GLU A 145 -3.88 13.85 4.69
C GLU A 145 -3.66 12.33 4.76
N GLY A 146 -3.48 11.70 3.60
CA GLY A 146 -3.38 10.27 3.43
C GLY A 146 -2.12 9.68 4.05
N GLY A 147 -2.19 8.40 4.42
CA GLY A 147 -1.09 7.65 5.00
C GLY A 147 -0.34 6.79 4.00
N ALA A 148 0.80 6.27 4.42
CA ALA A 148 1.59 5.33 3.62
C ALA A 148 2.24 4.25 4.48
N MET A 149 2.43 3.09 3.88
CA MET A 149 3.20 2.00 4.46
C MET A 149 4.36 1.65 3.52
N PHE A 150 5.55 1.66 4.08
CA PHE A 150 6.77 1.29 3.37
C PHE A 150 7.16 -0.12 3.80
N ILE A 151 7.30 -1.02 2.86
CA ILE A 151 7.69 -2.41 3.12
C ILE A 151 9.00 -2.70 2.41
N GLY A 152 9.89 -3.39 3.10
CA GLY A 152 11.14 -3.84 2.52
C GLY A 152 11.72 -5.03 3.23
N THR A 153 12.71 -5.64 2.58
CA THR A 153 13.53 -6.70 3.12
C THR A 153 14.81 -6.09 3.67
N PRO A 154 15.24 -6.42 4.90
CA PRO A 154 16.49 -5.90 5.45
C PRO A 154 17.67 -6.42 4.64
N GLU A 155 18.57 -5.51 4.26
CA GLU A 155 19.87 -5.84 3.69
C GLU A 155 21.01 -5.22 4.50
N PRO A 156 22.16 -5.90 4.61
CA PRO A 156 23.32 -5.31 5.26
C PRO A 156 23.79 -4.06 4.51
N GLY A 157 23.80 -2.89 5.20
CA GLY A 157 24.30 -1.63 4.64
C GLY A 157 23.25 -0.72 3.99
N ASP A 158 21.97 -1.01 4.09
CA ASP A 158 20.92 -0.21 3.48
C ASP A 158 20.63 1.08 4.30
N ASN A 159 21.22 2.20 3.84
CA ASN A 159 21.14 3.49 4.54
C ASN A 159 19.77 4.17 4.41
N VAL A 160 19.05 4.00 3.30
CA VAL A 160 17.75 4.65 3.07
C VAL A 160 16.68 4.03 3.96
N PHE A 161 16.64 2.71 4.03
CA PHE A 161 15.72 1.99 4.89
C PHE A 161 15.97 2.28 6.38
N ARG A 162 17.25 2.42 6.76
CA ARG A 162 17.67 2.79 8.09
C ARG A 162 17.23 4.22 8.45
N SER A 163 17.37 5.15 7.52
CA SER A 163 16.92 6.54 7.71
C SER A 163 15.41 6.63 7.91
N LEU A 164 14.62 5.87 7.15
CA LEU A 164 13.16 5.82 7.32
C LEU A 164 12.76 5.15 8.63
N TYR A 165 13.47 4.10 9.03
CA TYR A 165 13.27 3.42 10.30
C TYR A 165 13.61 4.35 11.49
N ASP A 166 14.72 5.06 11.42
CA ASP A 166 15.16 6.03 12.45
C ASP A 166 14.20 7.22 12.55
N LEU A 167 13.63 7.68 11.40
CA LEU A 167 12.58 8.69 11.39
C LEU A 167 11.28 8.21 12.06
N GLY A 168 10.93 6.94 11.89
CA GLY A 168 9.79 6.33 12.56
C GLY A 168 10.00 6.22 14.08
N LEU A 169 11.22 5.92 14.53
CA LEU A 169 11.56 5.85 15.96
C LEU A 169 11.66 7.24 16.59
N SER A 170 12.18 8.24 15.89
CA SER A 170 12.30 9.61 16.42
C SER A 170 10.94 10.30 16.62
N GLY A 171 9.89 9.82 15.94
CA GLY A 171 8.52 10.26 16.17
C GLY A 171 7.87 9.69 17.45
N GLN A 172 8.48 8.68 18.09
CA GLN A 172 7.98 8.09 19.32
C GLN A 172 8.58 8.70 20.59
N ASP A 173 9.68 9.45 20.47
CA ASP A 173 10.37 10.07 21.62
C ASP A 173 9.96 11.54 21.86
N SER A 174 8.89 12.02 21.22
CA SER A 174 8.39 13.41 21.41
C SER A 174 6.99 13.45 22.05
N GLU A 175 6.82 12.72 23.15
CA GLU A 175 5.78 12.97 24.17
C GLU A 175 6.36 13.03 25.58
#